data_63a155a33bae87d8bc0a69f68c4ffe0a
#
_entry.id   63a155a33bae87d8bc0a69f68c4ffe0a
#
_cell.length_a   1.000
_cell.length_b   1.000
_cell.length_c   1.000
_cell.angle_alpha   90.00
_cell.angle_beta   90.00
_cell.angle_gamma   90.00
#
_symmetry.space_group_name_H-M   'P 1'
#
loop_
_entity.id
_entity.type
_entity.pdbx_description
1 polymer ?
#
loop_
_entity_poly.entity_id
_entity_poly.type
_entity_poly.pdbx_seq_one_letter_code
_entity_poly.pdbx_strand_id
1 'polypeptide(L)'
;MTHRSFGSGAPVTLVGHGLGATPGEARLPTSGLPGTKVVVTLPSHGDAPDAPEGYWTYRRIAADLRAAARETGATRAVGVSLTAGALLALLADEPDAFDRVALLLPAVLDEPRRVLAREEAIVAVGGPPDYQAERRRAFARLDGALDELPGQVAVADRAVLAQVTAPVLVIGATADPLHPADVAEQVAATFPNGRLELVPSWLTHRGEVRTWLADFLRG
;
A
#
# COMPACT_ATOMS: atom_id res chain seq x y z
N MET A 1 -11.62 -7.88 6.55
CA MET A 1 -10.29 -8.19 5.98
C MET A 1 -9.88 -9.61 6.37
N THR A 2 -9.15 -10.31 5.51
CA THR A 2 -8.52 -11.61 5.81
C THR A 2 -7.01 -11.51 5.61
N HIS A 3 -6.23 -12.50 6.09
CA HIS A 3 -4.81 -12.56 5.79
C HIS A 3 -4.31 -13.99 5.64
N ARG A 4 -3.15 -14.14 4.98
CA ARG A 4 -2.43 -15.42 4.83
C ARG A 4 -0.95 -15.21 5.11
N SER A 5 -0.35 -16.13 5.86
CA SER A 5 1.07 -16.09 6.19
C SER A 5 1.90 -16.98 5.26
N PHE A 6 3.09 -16.50 4.88
CA PHE A 6 4.06 -17.19 4.03
C PHE A 6 5.45 -17.09 4.64
N GLY A 7 6.23 -18.15 4.56
CA GLY A 7 7.53 -18.25 5.22
C GLY A 7 7.39 -18.53 6.72
N SER A 8 8.48 -18.38 7.46
CA SER A 8 8.51 -18.63 8.90
C SER A 8 9.61 -17.84 9.59
N GLY A 9 9.46 -17.65 10.91
CA GLY A 9 10.42 -16.93 11.74
C GLY A 9 10.33 -15.41 11.64
N ALA A 10 11.22 -14.75 12.36
CA ALA A 10 11.35 -13.30 12.35
C ALA A 10 12.20 -12.80 11.16
N PRO A 11 12.00 -11.56 10.72
CA PRO A 11 10.96 -10.63 11.12
C PRO A 11 9.58 -11.03 10.58
N VAL A 12 8.51 -10.52 11.21
CA VAL A 12 7.15 -10.61 10.69
C VAL A 12 6.82 -9.32 9.98
N THR A 13 6.47 -9.41 8.69
CA THR A 13 6.16 -8.26 7.84
C THR A 13 4.70 -8.31 7.39
N LEU A 14 3.93 -7.30 7.77
CA LEU A 14 2.57 -7.08 7.24
C LEU A 14 2.67 -6.52 5.83
N VAL A 15 1.87 -7.04 4.90
CA VAL A 15 1.88 -6.61 3.50
C VAL A 15 0.47 -6.32 3.03
N GLY A 16 0.22 -5.06 2.67
CA GLY A 16 -1.04 -4.59 2.13
C GLY A 16 -0.94 -4.28 0.64
N HIS A 17 -2.04 -4.44 -0.07
CA HIS A 17 -2.15 -4.27 -1.52
C HIS A 17 -2.88 -2.99 -1.93
N GLY A 18 -2.80 -2.64 -3.21
CA GLY A 18 -3.54 -1.53 -3.84
C GLY A 18 -4.99 -1.86 -4.14
N LEU A 19 -5.79 -0.84 -4.44
CA LEU A 19 -7.18 -1.00 -4.86
C LEU A 19 -7.26 -1.80 -6.17
N GLY A 20 -8.16 -2.78 -6.20
CA GLY A 20 -8.34 -3.65 -7.35
C GLY A 20 -7.18 -4.60 -7.63
N ALA A 21 -6.29 -4.81 -6.66
CA ALA A 21 -5.18 -5.76 -6.79
C ALA A 21 -5.69 -7.19 -6.93
N THR A 22 -5.06 -7.94 -7.81
CA THR A 22 -5.26 -9.38 -7.92
C THR A 22 -4.51 -10.11 -6.80
N PRO A 23 -4.86 -11.37 -6.49
CA PRO A 23 -4.12 -12.17 -5.50
C PRO A 23 -2.62 -12.31 -5.84
N GLY A 24 -2.26 -12.31 -7.12
CA GLY A 24 -0.87 -12.32 -7.59
C GLY A 24 -0.15 -11.03 -7.22
N GLU A 25 -0.76 -9.88 -7.50
CA GLU A 25 -0.19 -8.56 -7.20
C GLU A 25 0.02 -8.34 -5.71
N ALA A 26 -0.92 -8.76 -4.86
CA ALA A 26 -0.79 -8.66 -3.41
C ALA A 26 0.47 -9.36 -2.86
N ARG A 27 0.99 -10.35 -3.57
CA ARG A 27 2.18 -11.13 -3.17
C ARG A 27 3.49 -10.61 -3.76
N LEU A 28 3.44 -9.82 -4.83
CA LEU A 28 4.65 -9.37 -5.53
C LEU A 28 5.66 -8.67 -4.62
N PRO A 29 5.26 -7.73 -3.74
CA PRO A 29 6.19 -7.02 -2.86
C PRO A 29 6.89 -7.94 -1.84
N THR A 30 6.36 -9.15 -1.61
CA THR A 30 6.89 -10.08 -0.61
C THR A 30 7.97 -11.01 -1.15
N SER A 31 8.16 -11.04 -2.47
CA SER A 31 9.09 -11.97 -3.11
C SER A 31 10.53 -11.70 -2.69
N GLY A 32 11.16 -12.70 -2.06
CA GLY A 32 12.53 -12.60 -1.57
C GLY A 32 12.73 -11.95 -0.20
N LEU A 33 11.65 -11.54 0.47
CA LEU A 33 11.75 -11.04 1.86
C LEU A 33 12.00 -12.19 2.85
N PRO A 34 12.86 -11.99 3.85
CA PRO A 34 13.09 -12.96 4.92
C PRO A 34 11.89 -13.03 5.89
N GLY A 35 11.88 -14.07 6.72
CA GLY A 35 10.92 -14.21 7.82
C GLY A 35 9.50 -14.53 7.36
N THR A 36 8.52 -14.20 8.18
CA THR A 36 7.10 -14.40 7.94
C THR A 36 6.50 -13.19 7.22
N LYS A 37 5.80 -13.41 6.12
CA LYS A 37 5.03 -12.40 5.39
C LYS A 37 3.56 -12.62 5.63
N VAL A 38 2.89 -11.66 6.22
CA VAL A 38 1.45 -11.64 6.48
C VAL A 38 0.80 -10.79 5.39
N VAL A 39 0.31 -11.44 4.34
CA VAL A 39 -0.33 -10.76 3.20
C VAL A 39 -1.81 -10.60 3.52
N VAL A 40 -2.26 -9.37 3.67
CA VAL A 40 -3.67 -9.07 3.89
C VAL A 40 -4.45 -9.07 2.58
N THR A 41 -5.74 -9.41 2.67
CA THR A 41 -6.71 -9.25 1.60
C THR A 41 -7.83 -8.36 2.12
N LEU A 42 -7.94 -7.16 1.55
CA LEU A 42 -8.99 -6.21 1.92
C LEU A 42 -10.37 -6.75 1.50
N PRO A 43 -11.47 -6.32 2.14
CA PRO A 43 -12.83 -6.63 1.70
C PRO A 43 -13.03 -6.33 0.21
N SER A 44 -13.93 -7.03 -0.43
CA SER A 44 -14.23 -6.97 -1.87
C SER A 44 -13.06 -7.32 -2.81
N HIS A 45 -11.93 -7.82 -2.29
CA HIS A 45 -10.80 -8.30 -3.11
C HIS A 45 -10.67 -9.82 -3.01
N GLY A 46 -10.28 -10.46 -4.11
CA GLY A 46 -10.08 -11.91 -4.17
C GLY A 46 -11.30 -12.69 -3.64
N ASP A 47 -11.05 -13.57 -2.68
CA ASP A 47 -12.04 -14.39 -1.99
C ASP A 47 -12.57 -13.77 -0.67
N ALA A 48 -12.13 -12.54 -0.33
CA ALA A 48 -12.62 -11.86 0.87
C ALA A 48 -14.10 -11.45 0.71
N PRO A 49 -14.86 -11.42 1.83
CA PRO A 49 -16.24 -10.90 1.84
C PRO A 49 -16.32 -9.48 1.29
N ASP A 50 -17.51 -9.08 0.87
CA ASP A 50 -17.75 -7.71 0.42
C ASP A 50 -17.54 -6.72 1.55
N ALA A 51 -17.10 -5.53 1.19
CA ALA A 51 -16.91 -4.44 2.13
C ALA A 51 -18.26 -3.99 2.71
N PRO A 52 -18.36 -3.81 4.03
CA PRO A 52 -19.55 -3.20 4.61
C PRO A 52 -19.65 -1.73 4.18
N GLU A 53 -20.86 -1.18 4.27
CA GLU A 53 -21.11 0.24 4.02
C GLU A 53 -20.19 1.13 4.87
N GLY A 54 -19.65 2.20 4.29
CA GLY A 54 -18.73 3.13 4.94
C GLY A 54 -17.34 2.55 5.26
N TYR A 55 -16.99 1.42 4.64
CA TYR A 55 -15.68 0.79 4.87
C TYR A 55 -14.52 1.58 4.26
N TRP A 56 -14.72 2.19 3.10
CA TRP A 56 -13.66 2.72 2.27
C TRP A 56 -13.14 4.07 2.75
N THR A 57 -12.54 4.06 3.94
CA THR A 57 -11.77 5.19 4.47
C THR A 57 -10.37 4.74 4.86
N TYR A 58 -9.37 5.62 4.69
CA TYR A 58 -7.99 5.30 5.12
C TYR A 58 -7.93 4.93 6.59
N ARG A 59 -8.69 5.61 7.44
CA ARG A 59 -8.76 5.32 8.89
C ARG A 59 -9.34 3.94 9.20
N ARG A 60 -10.37 3.51 8.46
CA ARG A 60 -10.97 2.18 8.67
C ARG A 60 -10.02 1.08 8.23
N ILE A 61 -9.39 1.24 7.07
CA ILE A 61 -8.38 0.30 6.57
C ILE A 61 -7.16 0.27 7.51
N ALA A 62 -6.72 1.41 8.03
CA ALA A 62 -5.65 1.51 9.03
C ALA A 62 -5.97 0.71 10.29
N ALA A 63 -7.21 0.80 10.79
CA ALA A 63 -7.65 0.03 11.95
C ALA A 63 -7.57 -1.48 11.71
N ASP A 64 -7.96 -1.95 10.52
CA ASP A 64 -7.84 -3.36 10.14
C ASP A 64 -6.37 -3.80 10.01
N LEU A 65 -5.50 -2.98 9.39
CA LEU A 65 -4.07 -3.26 9.29
C LEU A 65 -3.43 -3.33 10.68
N ARG A 66 -3.78 -2.42 11.58
CA ARG A 66 -3.34 -2.43 12.97
C ARG A 66 -3.75 -3.70 13.70
N ALA A 67 -5.00 -4.13 13.55
CA ALA A 67 -5.51 -5.34 14.16
C ALA A 67 -4.72 -6.57 13.68
N ALA A 68 -4.50 -6.69 12.37
CA ALA A 68 -3.71 -7.78 11.78
C ALA A 68 -2.24 -7.74 12.25
N ALA A 69 -1.62 -6.55 12.34
CA ALA A 69 -0.26 -6.42 12.83
C ALA A 69 -0.13 -6.91 14.28
N ARG A 70 -1.06 -6.51 15.16
CA ARG A 70 -1.08 -6.95 16.56
C ARG A 70 -1.34 -8.45 16.70
N GLU A 71 -2.29 -8.99 15.95
CA GLU A 71 -2.62 -10.42 15.96
C GLU A 71 -1.43 -11.30 15.54
N THR A 72 -0.66 -10.85 14.55
CA THR A 72 0.43 -11.64 13.94
C THR A 72 1.81 -11.31 14.50
N GLY A 73 1.93 -10.28 15.34
CA GLY A 73 3.19 -9.78 15.86
C GLY A 73 4.06 -9.14 14.78
N ALA A 74 3.44 -8.54 13.73
CA ALA A 74 4.18 -7.87 12.69
C ALA A 74 4.85 -6.60 13.21
N THR A 75 6.18 -6.53 13.04
CA THR A 75 7.00 -5.37 13.41
C THR A 75 7.45 -4.56 12.19
N ARG A 76 7.16 -5.03 10.98
CA ARG A 76 7.46 -4.35 9.72
C ARG A 76 6.21 -4.28 8.85
N ALA A 77 6.11 -3.24 8.03
CA ALA A 77 4.97 -3.09 7.13
C ALA A 77 5.40 -2.70 5.71
N VAL A 78 4.66 -3.23 4.74
CA VAL A 78 4.72 -2.83 3.32
C VAL A 78 3.31 -2.49 2.88
N GLY A 79 3.07 -1.27 2.43
CA GLY A 79 1.80 -0.86 1.84
C GLY A 79 1.95 -0.44 0.39
N VAL A 80 0.98 -0.80 -0.45
CA VAL A 80 0.95 -0.42 -1.86
C VAL A 80 -0.27 0.43 -2.14
N SER A 81 -0.09 1.62 -2.71
CA SER A 81 -1.16 2.51 -3.16
C SER A 81 -2.20 2.75 -2.05
N LEU A 82 -3.38 2.15 -2.12
CA LEU A 82 -4.44 2.27 -1.11
C LEU A 82 -3.92 1.97 0.31
N THR A 83 -3.21 0.87 0.48
CA THR A 83 -2.68 0.51 1.80
C THR A 83 -1.45 1.33 2.20
N ALA A 84 -0.74 1.96 1.27
CA ALA A 84 0.25 2.98 1.62
C ALA A 84 -0.41 4.18 2.30
N GLY A 85 -1.53 4.69 1.75
CA GLY A 85 -2.33 5.74 2.39
C GLY A 85 -2.89 5.32 3.75
N ALA A 86 -3.36 4.09 3.89
CA ALA A 86 -3.84 3.57 5.17
C ALA A 86 -2.71 3.42 6.21
N LEU A 87 -1.49 3.04 5.80
CA LEU A 87 -0.34 3.03 6.70
C LEU A 87 0.06 4.44 7.12
N LEU A 88 -0.04 5.46 6.25
CA LEU A 88 0.17 6.85 6.65
C LEU A 88 -0.82 7.26 7.74
N ALA A 89 -2.10 6.92 7.59
CA ALA A 89 -3.12 7.18 8.62
C ALA A 89 -2.82 6.43 9.93
N LEU A 90 -2.35 5.18 9.85
CA LEU A 90 -1.96 4.40 11.03
C LEU A 90 -0.78 5.03 11.75
N LEU A 91 0.27 5.42 11.01
CA LEU A 91 1.48 6.03 11.58
C LEU A 91 1.21 7.43 12.17
N ALA A 92 0.22 8.16 11.67
CA ALA A 92 -0.21 9.41 12.26
C ALA A 92 -0.85 9.21 13.64
N ASP A 93 -1.59 8.11 13.83
CA ASP A 93 -2.22 7.75 15.10
C ASP A 93 -1.26 7.00 16.06
N GLU A 94 -0.36 6.16 15.52
CA GLU A 94 0.61 5.32 16.26
C GLU A 94 1.99 5.40 15.58
N PRO A 95 2.81 6.41 15.88
CA PRO A 95 4.11 6.63 15.22
C PRO A 95 5.13 5.50 15.41
N ASP A 96 4.98 4.71 16.45
CA ASP A 96 5.84 3.57 16.84
C ASP A 96 5.25 2.20 16.48
N ALA A 97 4.21 2.17 15.63
CA ALA A 97 3.52 0.91 15.27
C ALA A 97 4.44 -0.13 14.62
N PHE A 98 5.52 0.28 13.96
CA PHE A 98 6.44 -0.60 13.25
C PHE A 98 7.90 -0.17 13.39
N ASP A 99 8.81 -1.15 13.37
CA ASP A 99 10.26 -0.91 13.35
C ASP A 99 10.76 -0.40 11.98
N ARG A 100 10.07 -0.78 10.89
CA ARG A 100 10.36 -0.35 9.51
C ARG A 100 9.09 -0.35 8.66
N VAL A 101 8.97 0.64 7.79
CA VAL A 101 7.82 0.77 6.89
C VAL A 101 8.27 1.05 5.45
N ALA A 102 7.71 0.32 4.50
CA ALA A 102 7.87 0.62 3.08
C ALA A 102 6.52 1.03 2.46
N LEU A 103 6.49 2.18 1.83
CA LEU A 103 5.32 2.77 1.18
C LEU A 103 5.56 2.81 -0.32
N LEU A 104 4.85 1.98 -1.06
CA LEU A 104 5.01 1.81 -2.49
C LEU A 104 3.87 2.53 -3.21
N LEU A 105 4.23 3.37 -4.17
CA LEU A 105 3.27 4.09 -5.01
C LEU A 105 2.20 4.81 -4.17
N PRO A 106 2.57 5.65 -3.18
CA PRO A 106 1.57 6.42 -2.46
C PRO A 106 0.83 7.34 -3.43
N ALA A 107 -0.50 7.39 -3.33
CA ALA A 107 -1.35 8.18 -4.22
C ALA A 107 -1.98 9.37 -3.51
N VAL A 108 -1.74 9.52 -2.20
CA VAL A 108 -2.38 10.52 -1.35
C VAL A 108 -1.52 10.77 -0.11
N LEU A 109 -1.53 12.01 0.38
CA LEU A 109 -0.96 12.40 1.66
C LEU A 109 -1.99 13.25 2.42
N ASP A 110 -1.90 14.56 2.39
CA ASP A 110 -2.80 15.56 3.01
C ASP A 110 -3.61 16.37 1.99
N GLU A 111 -3.47 16.03 0.71
CA GLU A 111 -4.34 16.50 -0.36
C GLU A 111 -5.06 15.32 -1.01
N PRO A 112 -6.33 15.49 -1.42
CA PRO A 112 -7.07 14.43 -2.10
C PRO A 112 -6.40 14.01 -3.39
N ARG A 113 -6.43 12.70 -3.66
CA ARG A 113 -5.92 12.18 -4.92
C ARG A 113 -6.73 12.67 -6.12
N ARG A 114 -6.10 12.74 -7.29
CA ARG A 114 -6.80 12.92 -8.55
C ARG A 114 -7.81 11.78 -8.76
N VAL A 115 -9.04 12.15 -9.10
CA VAL A 115 -10.08 11.19 -9.46
C VAL A 115 -9.83 10.68 -10.88
N LEU A 116 -9.84 9.37 -11.05
CA LEU A 116 -9.75 8.70 -12.34
C LEU A 116 -11.01 7.89 -12.59
N ALA A 117 -11.48 7.90 -13.82
CA ALA A 117 -12.56 7.00 -14.23
C ALA A 117 -12.11 5.53 -14.07
N ARG A 118 -13.07 4.62 -13.78
CA ARG A 118 -12.78 3.19 -13.57
C ARG A 118 -11.92 2.59 -14.68
N GLU A 119 -12.32 2.78 -15.93
CA GLU A 119 -11.58 2.23 -17.07
C GLU A 119 -10.18 2.85 -17.20
N GLU A 120 -10.02 4.15 -16.93
CA GLU A 120 -8.72 4.81 -16.88
C GLU A 120 -7.82 4.17 -15.82
N ALA A 121 -8.35 3.90 -14.62
CA ALA A 121 -7.62 3.25 -13.55
C ALA A 121 -7.22 1.80 -13.87
N ILE A 122 -8.05 1.06 -14.60
CA ILE A 122 -7.74 -0.30 -15.03
C ILE A 122 -6.65 -0.31 -16.09
N VAL A 123 -6.77 0.55 -17.10
CA VAL A 123 -5.88 0.58 -18.28
C VAL A 123 -4.52 1.17 -17.92
N ALA A 124 -4.47 2.16 -17.02
CA ALA A 124 -3.22 2.85 -16.66
C ALA A 124 -2.16 1.91 -16.05
N VAL A 125 -2.58 0.82 -15.41
CA VAL A 125 -1.63 -0.20 -14.90
C VAL A 125 -0.93 -0.96 -16.03
N GLY A 126 -1.53 -1.00 -17.23
CA GLY A 126 -0.98 -1.76 -18.36
C GLY A 126 -1.10 -3.27 -18.19
N GLY A 127 -0.28 -4.01 -18.93
CA GLY A 127 -0.20 -5.47 -18.88
C GLY A 127 -0.98 -6.18 -19.99
N PRO A 128 -0.87 -7.52 -20.08
CA PRO A 128 -1.53 -8.30 -21.12
C PRO A 128 -3.05 -8.34 -20.95
N PRO A 129 -3.81 -8.68 -22.03
CA PRO A 129 -5.28 -8.68 -22.02
C PRO A 129 -5.90 -9.50 -20.88
N ASP A 130 -5.35 -10.68 -20.59
CA ASP A 130 -5.86 -11.54 -19.51
C ASP A 130 -5.73 -10.90 -18.13
N TYR A 131 -4.63 -10.23 -17.89
CA TYR A 131 -4.42 -9.48 -16.66
C TYR A 131 -5.40 -8.30 -16.53
N GLN A 132 -5.62 -7.56 -17.63
CA GLN A 132 -6.61 -6.48 -17.64
C GLN A 132 -8.04 -7.01 -17.42
N ALA A 133 -8.37 -8.17 -17.97
CA ALA A 133 -9.67 -8.83 -17.74
C ALA A 133 -9.84 -9.26 -16.26
N GLU A 134 -8.77 -9.76 -15.63
CA GLU A 134 -8.78 -10.07 -14.21
C GLU A 134 -8.97 -8.81 -13.36
N ARG A 135 -8.30 -7.71 -13.68
CA ARG A 135 -8.50 -6.42 -13.00
C ARG A 135 -9.93 -5.91 -13.15
N ARG A 136 -10.53 -5.98 -14.34
CA ARG A 136 -11.95 -5.60 -14.52
C ARG A 136 -12.88 -6.40 -13.62
N ARG A 137 -12.63 -7.70 -13.48
CA ARG A 137 -13.40 -8.54 -12.53
C ARG A 137 -13.19 -8.11 -11.08
N ALA A 138 -11.95 -7.79 -10.71
CA ALA A 138 -11.66 -7.27 -9.36
C ALA A 138 -12.39 -5.94 -9.11
N PHE A 139 -12.35 -5.01 -10.05
CA PHE A 139 -13.03 -3.72 -9.93
C PHE A 139 -14.56 -3.80 -9.93
N ALA A 140 -15.16 -4.87 -10.45
CA ALA A 140 -16.62 -5.04 -10.44
C ALA A 140 -17.22 -5.13 -9.02
N ARG A 141 -16.40 -5.37 -7.99
CA ARG A 141 -16.81 -5.44 -6.57
C ARG A 141 -16.42 -4.19 -5.77
N LEU A 142 -15.93 -3.13 -6.43
CA LEU A 142 -15.30 -1.97 -5.77
C LEU A 142 -16.04 -0.67 -6.02
N ASP A 143 -17.32 -0.70 -6.40
CA ASP A 143 -18.11 0.52 -6.64
C ASP A 143 -18.08 1.46 -5.45
N GLY A 144 -18.36 0.96 -4.23
CA GLY A 144 -18.28 1.77 -3.01
C GLY A 144 -16.90 2.40 -2.78
N ALA A 145 -15.81 1.69 -3.11
CA ALA A 145 -14.46 2.24 -2.98
C ALA A 145 -14.21 3.41 -3.96
N LEU A 146 -14.73 3.29 -5.18
CA LEU A 146 -14.58 4.33 -6.21
C LEU A 146 -15.41 5.58 -5.88
N ASP A 147 -16.48 5.43 -5.13
CA ASP A 147 -17.34 6.53 -4.71
C ASP A 147 -16.83 7.19 -3.40
N GLU A 148 -16.35 6.39 -2.43
CA GLU A 148 -16.01 6.87 -1.09
C GLU A 148 -14.56 7.38 -0.95
N LEU A 149 -13.58 6.81 -1.67
CA LEU A 149 -12.16 7.20 -1.56
C LEU A 149 -11.81 8.56 -2.19
N PRO A 150 -12.43 8.99 -3.32
CA PRO A 150 -12.17 10.31 -3.86
C PRO A 150 -12.53 11.42 -2.87
N GLY A 151 -11.67 12.43 -2.76
CA GLY A 151 -11.85 13.53 -1.80
C GLY A 151 -11.32 13.25 -0.40
N GLN A 152 -10.89 12.02 -0.08
CA GLN A 152 -10.24 11.71 1.19
C GLN A 152 -8.73 11.97 1.14
N VAL A 153 -8.17 12.27 2.31
CA VAL A 153 -6.72 12.39 2.56
C VAL A 153 -6.26 11.27 3.49
N ALA A 154 -5.00 10.87 3.39
CA ALA A 154 -4.43 9.88 4.31
C ALA A 154 -4.27 10.46 5.73
N VAL A 155 -3.79 11.69 5.81
CA VAL A 155 -3.62 12.45 7.05
C VAL A 155 -4.17 13.87 6.88
N ALA A 156 -4.72 14.44 7.94
CA ALA A 156 -5.23 15.83 7.89
C ALA A 156 -4.10 16.87 7.98
N ASP A 157 -3.01 16.51 8.65
CA ASP A 157 -1.83 17.33 8.80
C ASP A 157 -0.59 16.43 8.69
N ARG A 158 0.21 16.62 7.64
CA ARG A 158 1.44 15.85 7.41
C ARG A 158 2.49 16.03 8.51
N ALA A 159 2.45 17.13 9.26
CA ALA A 159 3.44 17.41 10.31
C ALA A 159 3.41 16.35 11.44
N VAL A 160 2.30 15.68 11.66
CA VAL A 160 2.20 14.62 12.69
C VAL A 160 3.13 13.43 12.39
N LEU A 161 3.43 13.17 11.11
CA LEU A 161 4.32 12.08 10.68
C LEU A 161 5.79 12.32 11.05
N ALA A 162 6.19 13.55 11.40
CA ALA A 162 7.52 13.85 11.93
C ALA A 162 7.84 13.14 13.26
N GLN A 163 6.82 12.61 13.93
CA GLN A 163 6.99 11.81 15.16
C GLN A 163 7.42 10.36 14.88
N VAL A 164 7.31 9.90 13.63
CA VAL A 164 7.71 8.54 13.23
C VAL A 164 9.23 8.49 13.14
N THR A 165 9.87 7.86 14.12
CA THR A 165 11.33 7.70 14.16
C THR A 165 11.85 6.45 13.46
N ALA A 166 10.96 5.51 13.16
CA ALA A 166 11.30 4.32 12.38
C ALA A 166 11.76 4.72 10.96
N PRO A 167 12.72 3.99 10.37
CA PRO A 167 13.07 4.16 8.96
C PRO A 167 11.87 3.91 8.05
N VAL A 168 11.66 4.81 7.07
CA VAL A 168 10.59 4.70 6.08
C VAL A 168 11.20 4.74 4.67
N LEU A 169 10.94 3.70 3.88
CA LEU A 169 11.27 3.68 2.46
C LEU A 169 10.03 4.02 1.63
N VAL A 170 10.13 5.04 0.80
CA VAL A 170 9.08 5.38 -0.16
C VAL A 170 9.55 5.05 -1.56
N ILE A 171 8.76 4.31 -2.33
CA ILE A 171 9.04 3.98 -3.72
C ILE A 171 7.95 4.56 -4.60
N GLY A 172 8.32 5.46 -5.49
CA GLY A 172 7.45 6.09 -6.48
C GLY A 172 7.78 5.65 -7.91
N ALA A 173 6.91 6.03 -8.86
CA ALA A 173 7.12 5.81 -10.29
C ALA A 173 6.89 7.11 -11.07
N THR A 174 7.87 7.49 -11.94
CA THR A 174 7.82 8.78 -12.65
C THR A 174 6.89 8.78 -13.85
N ALA A 175 6.53 7.61 -14.38
CA ALA A 175 5.63 7.46 -15.51
C ALA A 175 4.30 6.76 -15.13
N ASP A 176 3.86 6.92 -13.87
CA ASP A 176 2.59 6.36 -13.38
C ASP A 176 1.55 7.47 -13.20
N PRO A 177 0.52 7.53 -14.04
CA PRO A 177 -0.52 8.58 -13.94
C PRO A 177 -1.44 8.40 -12.72
N LEU A 178 -1.47 7.20 -12.11
CA LEU A 178 -2.27 6.90 -10.92
C LEU A 178 -1.59 7.34 -9.63
N HIS A 179 -0.25 7.36 -9.64
CA HIS A 179 0.59 7.59 -8.48
C HIS A 179 1.66 8.63 -8.80
N PRO A 180 1.30 9.92 -8.81
CA PRO A 180 2.23 11.00 -9.16
C PRO A 180 3.51 10.94 -8.31
N ALA A 181 4.66 11.08 -8.96
CA ALA A 181 5.96 10.97 -8.27
C ALA A 181 6.15 12.04 -7.20
N ASP A 182 5.59 13.23 -7.40
CA ASP A 182 5.63 14.33 -6.43
C ASP A 182 4.94 13.98 -5.09
N VAL A 183 3.90 13.15 -5.12
CA VAL A 183 3.29 12.61 -3.89
C VAL A 183 4.28 11.71 -3.15
N ALA A 184 5.01 10.85 -3.86
CA ALA A 184 6.04 10.00 -3.23
C ALA A 184 7.18 10.84 -2.65
N GLU A 185 7.60 11.90 -3.34
CA GLU A 185 8.60 12.86 -2.87
C GLU A 185 8.13 13.56 -1.59
N GLN A 186 6.90 14.08 -1.57
CA GLN A 186 6.30 14.73 -0.41
C GLN A 186 6.17 13.76 0.77
N VAL A 187 5.71 12.53 0.54
CA VAL A 187 5.60 11.51 1.59
C VAL A 187 6.97 11.21 2.20
N ALA A 188 8.00 11.00 1.37
CA ALA A 188 9.35 10.71 1.87
C ALA A 188 9.92 11.87 2.70
N ALA A 189 9.70 13.11 2.26
CA ALA A 189 10.18 14.32 2.94
C ALA A 189 9.49 14.58 4.30
N THR A 190 8.36 13.94 4.56
CA THR A 190 7.61 14.12 5.82
C THR A 190 8.25 13.37 7.00
N PHE A 191 8.99 12.30 6.73
CA PHE A 191 9.58 11.45 7.76
C PHE A 191 11.03 11.87 8.09
N PRO A 192 11.43 11.94 9.38
CA PRO A 192 12.81 12.25 9.75
C PRO A 192 13.83 11.27 9.16
N ASN A 193 13.44 9.98 9.05
CA ASN A 193 14.25 8.91 8.48
C ASN A 193 13.63 8.36 7.17
N GLY A 194 13.07 9.27 6.37
CA GLY A 194 12.48 8.96 5.07
C GLY A 194 13.55 8.80 3.99
N ARG A 195 13.43 7.74 3.19
CA ARG A 195 14.24 7.48 2.00
C ARG A 195 13.33 7.36 0.79
N LEU A 196 13.66 8.06 -0.29
CA LEU A 196 12.95 7.99 -1.57
C LEU A 196 13.74 7.20 -2.59
N GLU A 197 13.04 6.33 -3.31
CA GLU A 197 13.52 5.70 -4.55
C GLU A 197 12.48 5.91 -5.65
N LEU A 198 12.94 6.23 -6.84
CA LEU A 198 12.06 6.44 -8.00
C LEU A 198 12.45 5.48 -9.12
N VAL A 199 11.46 4.84 -9.72
CA VAL A 199 11.61 4.05 -10.94
C VAL A 199 10.79 4.68 -12.08
N PRO A 200 11.18 4.49 -13.35
CA PRO A 200 10.34 4.92 -14.46
C PRO A 200 8.95 4.26 -14.43
N SER A 201 8.89 2.96 -14.18
CA SER A 201 7.64 2.20 -14.12
C SER A 201 7.77 1.00 -13.17
N TRP A 202 6.78 0.84 -12.31
CA TRP A 202 6.65 -0.32 -11.43
C TRP A 202 6.70 -1.66 -12.19
N LEU A 203 6.02 -1.75 -13.33
CA LEU A 203 5.89 -3.00 -14.07
C LEU A 203 7.22 -3.49 -14.67
N THR A 204 8.04 -2.58 -15.15
CA THR A 204 9.30 -2.92 -15.84
C THR A 204 10.50 -2.95 -14.92
N HIS A 205 10.42 -2.33 -13.72
CA HIS A 205 11.53 -2.22 -12.76
C HIS A 205 11.32 -3.06 -11.48
N ARG A 206 10.50 -4.11 -11.56
CA ARG A 206 10.19 -5.00 -10.42
C ARG A 206 11.42 -5.59 -9.74
N GLY A 207 12.48 -5.83 -10.50
CA GLY A 207 13.76 -6.37 -9.98
C GLY A 207 14.44 -5.40 -9.03
N GLU A 208 14.53 -4.13 -9.42
CA GLU A 208 15.12 -3.05 -8.60
C GLU A 208 14.31 -2.82 -7.34
N VAL A 209 12.99 -2.66 -7.49
CA VAL A 209 12.07 -2.48 -6.36
C VAL A 209 12.18 -3.62 -5.35
N ARG A 210 12.22 -4.86 -5.84
CA ARG A 210 12.40 -6.03 -4.97
C ARG A 210 13.73 -5.99 -4.21
N THR A 211 14.81 -5.58 -4.88
CA THR A 211 16.12 -5.46 -4.26
C THR A 211 16.10 -4.39 -3.16
N TRP A 212 15.60 -3.20 -3.44
CA TRP A 212 15.49 -2.12 -2.45
C TRP A 212 14.64 -2.50 -1.25
N LEU A 213 13.50 -3.15 -1.48
CA LEU A 213 12.64 -3.65 -0.40
C LEU A 213 13.35 -4.69 0.47
N ALA A 214 14.01 -5.66 -0.18
CA ALA A 214 14.69 -6.72 0.53
C ALA A 214 15.86 -6.17 1.36
N ASP A 215 16.64 -5.25 0.81
CA ASP A 215 17.77 -4.63 1.52
C ASP A 215 17.28 -3.74 2.67
N PHE A 216 16.27 -2.92 2.42
CA PHE A 216 15.68 -2.06 3.43
C PHE A 216 15.06 -2.85 4.58
N LEU A 217 14.32 -3.91 4.27
CA LEU A 217 13.62 -4.72 5.29
C LEU A 217 14.53 -5.76 5.96
N ARG A 218 15.78 -5.97 5.54
CA ARG A 218 16.75 -6.82 6.28
C ARG A 218 17.41 -6.08 7.43
N GLY A 219 17.81 -4.84 7.21
CA GLY A 219 18.46 -4.00 8.24
C GLY A 219 17.52 -3.62 9.32
#